data_9fc39f6ce710ed305e9ff206eccb3de8
#
_entry.id   9fc39f6ce710ed305e9ff206eccb3de8
#
_cell.length_a   1.000
_cell.length_b   1.000
_cell.length_c   1.000
_cell.angle_alpha   90.00
_cell.angle_beta   90.00
_cell.angle_gamma   90.00
#
_symmetry.space_group_name_H-M   'P 1'
#
loop_
_entity.id
_entity.type
_entity.pdbx_description
1 polymer ?
#
loop_
_entity_poly.entity_id
_entity_poly.type
_entity_poly.pdbx_seq_one_letter_code
_entity_poly.pdbx_strand_id
1 'polypeptide(L)'
;MSQRGFIPIRGSRAPARRARGDASACAANDNDASVTQRNVIGRRPLFTLPLAGAALTGASGRANADPSEFASDAAMAVLERRGEIAFTEDEWKAKLEPFTYKVLRKEATERPFSSELNTEKRTGTFVCAGCGTPLFDSSTKYDSGTGWPSFYDPLPGAVMEVPDYSIMFLPRSEVRCKACQGHLGHVFEDGPPPTGLRYCMNGAAMKFEPKSA
;
A
#
# COMPACT_ATOMS: atom_id res chain seq x y z
N MET A 1 6.39 -65.91 32.89
CA MET A 1 5.20 -65.57 33.70
C MET A 1 5.53 -64.34 34.51
N SER A 2 4.98 -63.24 34.18
CA SER A 2 4.43 -62.17 35.02
C SER A 2 4.25 -60.89 34.20
N GLN A 3 2.98 -60.56 33.95
CA GLN A 3 2.53 -59.34 33.32
C GLN A 3 2.50 -58.22 34.38
N ARG A 4 2.98 -57.02 34.07
CA ARG A 4 2.67 -55.80 34.84
C ARG A 4 2.25 -54.69 33.85
N GLY A 5 1.21 -54.28 33.94
CA GLY A 5 0.15 -53.34 34.00
C GLY A 5 0.59 -51.95 33.49
N PHE A 6 -0.05 -51.54 32.40
CA PHE A 6 0.06 -50.21 31.81
C PHE A 6 -1.01 -49.32 32.45
N ILE A 7 -0.61 -48.19 33.09
CA ILE A 7 -1.52 -47.16 33.63
C ILE A 7 -1.44 -45.96 32.71
N PRO A 8 -2.56 -45.47 32.09
CA PRO A 8 -2.56 -44.23 31.32
C PRO A 8 -2.72 -43.02 32.21
N ILE A 9 -1.79 -42.06 32.12
CA ILE A 9 -1.88 -40.77 32.78
C ILE A 9 -2.79 -39.85 31.93
N ARG A 10 -3.91 -39.42 32.52
CA ARG A 10 -4.80 -38.40 31.99
C ARG A 10 -4.10 -37.05 32.03
N GLY A 11 -3.83 -36.46 30.86
CA GLY A 11 -3.40 -35.10 30.69
C GLY A 11 -4.60 -34.13 30.83
N SER A 12 -4.53 -33.23 31.78
CA SER A 12 -5.48 -32.15 32.00
C SER A 12 -5.35 -31.09 30.89
N ARG A 13 -6.41 -30.85 30.14
CA ARG A 13 -6.55 -29.73 29.21
C ARG A 13 -6.79 -28.44 29.99
N ALA A 14 -5.90 -27.47 29.86
CA ALA A 14 -6.16 -26.10 30.24
C ALA A 14 -7.01 -25.39 29.14
N PRO A 15 -7.97 -24.52 29.49
CA PRO A 15 -8.77 -23.81 28.50
C PRO A 15 -7.98 -22.63 27.92
N ALA A 16 -7.88 -22.58 26.60
CA ALA A 16 -7.34 -21.43 25.87
C ALA A 16 -8.23 -20.21 26.08
N ARG A 17 -7.67 -19.15 26.65
CA ARG A 17 -8.25 -17.82 26.71
C ARG A 17 -8.34 -17.25 25.30
N ARG A 18 -9.55 -17.05 24.79
CA ARG A 18 -9.83 -16.23 23.60
C ARG A 18 -9.53 -14.77 23.93
N ALA A 19 -8.47 -14.23 23.37
CA ALA A 19 -8.32 -12.79 23.21
C ALA A 19 -9.27 -12.34 22.10
N ARG A 20 -10.27 -11.54 22.45
CA ARG A 20 -11.09 -10.79 21.49
C ARG A 20 -10.26 -9.55 21.11
N GLY A 21 -9.61 -9.59 19.97
CA GLY A 21 -9.09 -8.41 19.30
C GLY A 21 -10.17 -7.93 18.33
N ASP A 22 -10.63 -6.71 18.51
CA ASP A 22 -11.53 -6.04 17.60
C ASP A 22 -10.80 -5.78 16.26
N ALA A 23 -11.01 -6.67 15.30
CA ALA A 23 -10.66 -6.46 13.91
C ALA A 23 -11.81 -5.71 13.24
N SER A 24 -11.89 -4.39 13.46
CA SER A 24 -12.84 -3.52 12.79
C SER A 24 -12.29 -3.08 11.46
N ALA A 25 -13.04 -3.37 10.42
CA ALA A 25 -13.22 -2.70 9.16
C ALA A 25 -12.12 -2.75 8.10
N CYS A 26 -12.12 -3.83 7.34
CA CYS A 26 -12.01 -3.79 5.88
C CYS A 26 -13.00 -4.81 5.30
N ALA A 27 -14.30 -4.54 5.42
CA ALA A 27 -15.34 -5.34 4.77
C ALA A 27 -15.78 -4.64 3.47
N ALA A 28 -15.64 -5.34 2.36
CA ALA A 28 -16.21 -4.97 1.08
C ALA A 28 -17.73 -5.00 1.14
N ASN A 29 -18.38 -4.01 0.55
CA ASN A 29 -19.80 -4.03 0.26
C ASN A 29 -20.00 -3.72 -1.22
N ASP A 30 -20.50 -4.70 -1.96
CA ASP A 30 -21.00 -4.55 -3.34
C ASP A 30 -22.34 -3.83 -3.28
N ASN A 31 -22.43 -2.64 -3.87
CA ASN A 31 -23.70 -2.12 -4.36
C ASN A 31 -23.45 -1.07 -5.44
N ASP A 32 -23.91 -1.42 -6.64
CA ASP A 32 -24.10 -0.61 -7.82
C ASP A 32 -25.22 0.43 -7.59
N ALA A 33 -24.95 1.71 -7.84
CA ALA A 33 -25.97 2.72 -8.06
C ALA A 33 -25.43 3.89 -8.89
N SER A 34 -25.91 4.00 -10.10
CA SER A 34 -25.81 5.09 -11.04
C SER A 34 -26.30 6.43 -10.48
N VAL A 35 -25.50 7.50 -10.56
CA VAL A 35 -25.98 8.88 -10.37
C VAL A 35 -25.47 9.82 -11.46
N THR A 36 -26.45 10.44 -12.06
CA THR A 36 -26.47 11.42 -13.14
C THR A 36 -25.73 12.72 -12.80
N GLN A 37 -24.89 13.16 -13.72
CA GLN A 37 -24.20 14.48 -13.66
C GLN A 37 -25.18 15.63 -13.84
N ARG A 38 -25.08 16.66 -13.02
CA ARG A 38 -25.58 18.01 -13.28
C ARG A 38 -24.44 19.02 -13.28
N ASN A 39 -24.24 19.64 -14.46
CA ASN A 39 -23.35 20.79 -14.67
C ASN A 39 -23.87 22.02 -13.94
N VAL A 40 -23.01 22.71 -13.19
CA VAL A 40 -23.24 24.09 -12.76
C VAL A 40 -22.04 24.94 -13.16
N ILE A 41 -22.33 25.88 -14.07
CA ILE A 41 -21.40 26.91 -14.56
C ILE A 41 -21.39 28.05 -13.55
N GLY A 42 -20.27 28.32 -12.92
CA GLY A 42 -20.06 29.44 -12.01
C GLY A 42 -18.91 30.34 -12.47
N ARG A 43 -19.20 31.62 -12.68
CA ARG A 43 -18.36 32.66 -13.24
C ARG A 43 -17.19 33.06 -12.30
N ARG A 44 -16.01 33.30 -12.88
CA ARG A 44 -14.81 33.87 -12.24
C ARG A 44 -14.97 35.38 -12.03
N PRO A 45 -14.47 35.96 -10.94
CA PRO A 45 -14.03 37.34 -10.92
C PRO A 45 -12.51 37.46 -11.05
N LEU A 46 -12.10 38.40 -11.88
CA LEU A 46 -10.71 38.91 -11.99
C LEU A 46 -10.35 39.71 -10.72
N PHE A 47 -9.19 39.42 -10.14
CA PHE A 47 -8.53 40.35 -9.22
C PHE A 47 -7.10 40.59 -9.68
N THR A 48 -6.81 41.87 -9.83
CA THR A 48 -5.54 42.48 -10.19
C THR A 48 -4.58 42.53 -9.01
N LEU A 49 -3.27 42.35 -9.30
CA LEU A 49 -2.11 42.46 -8.41
C LEU A 49 -1.83 43.91 -7.96
N PRO A 50 -1.07 44.05 -6.86
CA PRO A 50 0.15 44.86 -6.99
C PRO A 50 1.42 44.13 -6.49
N LEU A 51 2.53 44.48 -7.17
CA LEU A 51 3.91 44.17 -6.78
C LEU A 51 4.28 44.91 -5.48
N ALA A 52 4.96 44.23 -4.58
CA ALA A 52 5.94 44.85 -3.68
C ALA A 52 6.99 43.78 -3.29
N GLY A 53 8.26 44.08 -3.62
CA GLY A 53 9.39 43.23 -3.30
C GLY A 53 9.82 43.35 -1.85
N ALA A 54 10.35 42.28 -1.28
CA ALA A 54 11.31 42.28 -0.17
C ALA A 54 12.16 41.00 -0.27
N ALA A 55 13.43 41.20 -0.51
CA ALA A 55 14.45 40.13 -0.41
C ALA A 55 14.67 39.86 1.09
N LEU A 56 14.55 38.57 1.46
CA LEU A 56 15.08 38.06 2.70
C LEU A 56 15.87 36.78 2.39
N THR A 57 17.19 36.92 2.41
CA THR A 57 18.16 35.83 2.42
C THR A 57 18.06 35.09 3.75
N GLY A 58 17.56 33.86 3.71
CA GLY A 58 17.55 32.92 4.82
C GLY A 58 17.98 31.56 4.29
N ALA A 59 19.28 31.25 4.43
CA ALA A 59 19.81 29.92 4.15
C ALA A 59 19.28 28.93 5.19
N SER A 60 18.26 28.18 4.84
CA SER A 60 17.83 26.99 5.56
C SER A 60 18.24 25.79 4.72
N GLY A 61 19.34 25.14 5.11
CA GLY A 61 19.83 23.92 4.49
C GLY A 61 18.82 22.80 4.67
N ARG A 62 17.96 22.59 3.68
CA ARG A 62 17.32 21.30 3.46
C ARG A 62 18.37 20.40 2.82
N ALA A 63 18.75 19.35 3.52
CA ALA A 63 19.42 18.23 2.90
C ALA A 63 18.47 17.67 1.84
N ASN A 64 18.64 18.10 0.59
CA ASN A 64 18.06 17.44 -0.57
C ASN A 64 18.84 16.13 -0.73
N ALA A 65 18.32 15.04 -0.15
CA ALA A 65 18.74 13.71 -0.57
C ALA A 65 18.38 13.61 -2.07
N ASP A 66 19.39 13.37 -2.91
CA ASP A 66 19.22 13.23 -4.35
C ASP A 66 18.36 11.99 -4.62
N PRO A 67 17.20 12.11 -5.29
CA PRO A 67 16.34 10.96 -5.61
C PRO A 67 17.07 9.87 -6.41
N SER A 68 18.19 10.21 -7.06
CA SER A 68 19.00 9.27 -7.83
C SER A 68 19.78 8.25 -6.99
N GLU A 69 19.94 8.51 -5.68
CA GLU A 69 20.65 7.59 -4.78
C GLU A 69 19.86 6.32 -4.42
N PHE A 70 18.54 6.34 -4.62
CA PHE A 70 17.64 5.26 -4.17
C PHE A 70 17.10 4.36 -5.26
N ALA A 71 17.26 4.72 -6.53
CA ALA A 71 16.76 3.92 -7.64
C ALA A 71 17.88 3.55 -8.60
N SER A 72 17.99 2.27 -8.97
CA SER A 72 18.82 1.84 -10.09
C SER A 72 18.29 2.48 -11.39
N ASP A 73 19.17 2.68 -12.39
CA ASP A 73 18.79 3.22 -13.71
C ASP A 73 17.60 2.47 -14.33
N ALA A 74 17.52 1.15 -14.09
CA ALA A 74 16.39 0.33 -14.51
C ALA A 74 15.09 0.70 -13.80
N ALA A 75 15.13 1.03 -12.50
CA ALA A 75 13.98 1.47 -11.73
C ALA A 75 13.49 2.85 -12.20
N MET A 76 14.40 3.77 -12.50
CA MET A 76 14.06 5.08 -13.07
C MET A 76 13.42 4.94 -14.46
N ALA A 77 13.93 4.09 -15.32
CA ALA A 77 13.35 3.82 -16.64
C ALA A 77 11.93 3.23 -16.56
N VAL A 78 11.61 2.45 -15.52
CA VAL A 78 10.24 1.95 -15.26
C VAL A 78 9.33 3.08 -14.77
N LEU A 79 9.83 4.00 -13.93
CA LEU A 79 9.09 5.16 -13.46
C LEU A 79 8.78 6.18 -14.58
N GLU A 80 9.62 6.29 -15.61
CA GLU A 80 9.38 7.14 -16.77
C GLU A 80 8.25 6.63 -17.67
N ARG A 81 7.96 5.33 -17.70
CA ARG A 81 6.86 4.70 -18.46
C ARG A 81 5.47 4.87 -17.81
N ARG A 82 5.24 5.94 -17.12
CA ARG A 82 4.01 6.20 -16.35
C ARG A 82 2.78 6.25 -17.24
N GLY A 83 1.84 5.34 -17.01
CA GLY A 83 0.55 5.30 -17.71
C GLY A 83 0.50 4.48 -18.99
N GLU A 84 1.62 3.84 -19.40
CA GLU A 84 1.69 3.07 -20.64
C GLU A 84 1.43 1.56 -20.48
N ILE A 85 1.27 1.07 -19.25
CA ILE A 85 1.03 -0.36 -19.02
C ILE A 85 -0.48 -0.62 -18.94
N ALA A 86 -1.10 -0.61 -20.10
CA ALA A 86 -2.50 -0.96 -20.26
C ALA A 86 -2.64 -2.35 -20.89
N PHE A 87 -2.88 -3.36 -20.07
CA PHE A 87 -3.31 -4.68 -20.52
C PHE A 87 -4.83 -4.79 -20.40
N THR A 88 -5.43 -5.62 -21.26
CA THR A 88 -6.83 -6.03 -21.14
C THR A 88 -7.04 -6.89 -19.88
N GLU A 89 -8.28 -7.02 -19.43
CA GLU A 89 -8.59 -7.86 -18.26
C GLU A 89 -8.17 -9.34 -18.47
N ASP A 90 -8.29 -9.86 -19.68
CA ASP A 90 -7.91 -11.24 -19.98
C ASP A 90 -6.38 -11.42 -20.00
N GLU A 91 -5.64 -10.43 -20.47
CA GLU A 91 -4.18 -10.43 -20.40
C GLU A 91 -3.70 -10.34 -18.92
N TRP A 92 -4.36 -9.52 -18.10
CA TRP A 92 -4.07 -9.48 -16.66
C TRP A 92 -4.35 -10.82 -15.97
N LYS A 93 -5.48 -11.49 -16.31
CA LYS A 93 -5.80 -12.82 -15.78
C LYS A 93 -4.79 -13.89 -16.20
N ALA A 94 -4.28 -13.80 -17.42
CA ALA A 94 -3.28 -14.74 -17.93
C ALA A 94 -1.89 -14.52 -17.30
N LYS A 95 -1.57 -13.27 -16.94
CA LYS A 95 -0.27 -12.85 -16.41
C LYS A 95 -0.13 -13.03 -14.90
N LEU A 96 -1.21 -12.84 -14.15
CA LEU A 96 -1.20 -12.77 -12.70
C LEU A 96 -1.72 -14.07 -12.06
N GLU A 97 -1.15 -14.41 -10.91
CA GLU A 97 -1.75 -15.41 -10.03
C GLU A 97 -3.20 -15.02 -9.68
N PRO A 98 -4.13 -15.98 -9.56
CA PRO A 98 -5.56 -15.69 -9.38
C PRO A 98 -5.86 -14.75 -8.21
N PHE A 99 -5.14 -14.87 -7.10
CA PHE A 99 -5.35 -14.01 -5.95
C PHE A 99 -4.74 -12.61 -6.14
N THR A 100 -3.53 -12.52 -6.70
CA THR A 100 -2.90 -11.26 -7.08
C THR A 100 -3.76 -10.48 -8.08
N TYR A 101 -4.36 -11.18 -9.05
CA TYR A 101 -5.32 -10.55 -9.97
C TYR A 101 -6.52 -9.96 -9.22
N LYS A 102 -7.11 -10.71 -8.27
CA LYS A 102 -8.23 -10.20 -7.47
C LYS A 102 -7.84 -8.95 -6.67
N VAL A 103 -6.65 -8.91 -6.10
CA VAL A 103 -6.17 -7.75 -5.35
C VAL A 103 -5.93 -6.57 -6.29
N LEU A 104 -5.07 -6.73 -7.30
CA LEU A 104 -4.65 -5.64 -8.17
C LEU A 104 -5.75 -5.09 -9.09
N ARG A 105 -6.73 -5.94 -9.51
CA ARG A 105 -7.70 -5.58 -10.55
C ARG A 105 -9.17 -5.59 -10.08
N LYS A 106 -9.44 -6.15 -8.91
CA LYS A 106 -10.79 -6.23 -8.31
C LYS A 106 -10.82 -5.69 -6.89
N GLU A 107 -9.79 -4.95 -6.47
CA GLU A 107 -9.71 -4.24 -5.19
C GLU A 107 -9.93 -5.15 -3.96
N ALA A 108 -9.60 -6.45 -4.10
CA ALA A 108 -9.71 -7.39 -2.99
C ALA A 108 -8.62 -7.10 -1.94
N THR A 109 -8.92 -7.44 -0.69
CA THR A 109 -7.97 -7.32 0.42
C THR A 109 -7.56 -8.71 0.90
N GLU A 110 -6.27 -8.93 1.13
CA GLU A 110 -5.75 -10.14 1.75
C GLU A 110 -6.10 -10.20 3.23
N ARG A 111 -6.04 -11.41 3.82
CA ARG A 111 -6.25 -11.55 5.27
C ARG A 111 -5.07 -10.95 6.04
N PRO A 112 -5.30 -10.34 7.22
CA PRO A 112 -4.21 -9.85 8.05
C PRO A 112 -3.26 -11.01 8.42
N PHE A 113 -1.97 -10.74 8.47
CA PHE A 113 -0.88 -11.68 8.78
C PHE A 113 -0.74 -12.85 7.78
N SER A 114 -1.30 -12.76 6.57
CA SER A 114 -1.21 -13.83 5.57
C SER A 114 0.00 -13.70 4.65
N SER A 115 0.56 -12.50 4.49
CA SER A 115 1.70 -12.26 3.62
C SER A 115 3.04 -12.44 4.32
N GLU A 116 3.96 -13.15 3.67
CA GLU A 116 5.37 -13.24 4.12
C GLU A 116 6.07 -11.89 4.10
N LEU A 117 5.65 -10.96 3.23
CA LEU A 117 6.21 -9.61 3.15
C LEU A 117 5.96 -8.78 4.42
N ASN A 118 5.03 -9.19 5.27
CA ASN A 118 4.79 -8.54 6.55
C ASN A 118 6.03 -8.61 7.46
N THR A 119 6.72 -9.74 7.45
CA THR A 119 7.93 -9.98 8.25
C THR A 119 9.26 -9.76 7.50
N GLU A 120 9.22 -9.34 6.23
CA GLU A 120 10.41 -9.05 5.42
C GLU A 120 11.19 -7.86 6.01
N LYS A 121 12.50 -8.06 6.29
CA LYS A 121 13.39 -7.05 6.91
C LYS A 121 14.70 -6.86 6.14
N ARG A 122 14.91 -7.61 5.06
CA ARG A 122 16.13 -7.45 4.25
C ARG A 122 16.11 -6.11 3.54
N THR A 123 17.31 -5.59 3.22
CA THR A 123 17.46 -4.39 2.40
C THR A 123 17.09 -4.70 0.95
N GLY A 124 16.24 -3.88 0.36
CA GLY A 124 15.77 -4.06 -1.01
C GLY A 124 14.58 -3.17 -1.34
N THR A 125 13.93 -3.47 -2.46
CA THR A 125 12.82 -2.68 -3.00
C THR A 125 11.56 -3.54 -3.11
N PHE A 126 10.43 -2.98 -2.72
CA PHE A 126 9.11 -3.58 -2.95
C PHE A 126 8.58 -3.07 -4.28
N VAL A 127 8.31 -4.00 -5.20
CA VAL A 127 7.86 -3.70 -6.57
C VAL A 127 6.42 -4.17 -6.79
N CYS A 128 5.71 -3.56 -7.72
CA CYS A 128 4.36 -3.97 -8.10
C CYS A 128 4.35 -5.39 -8.66
N ALA A 129 3.55 -6.28 -8.12
CA ALA A 129 3.44 -7.66 -8.59
C ALA A 129 2.92 -7.76 -10.03
N GLY A 130 2.18 -6.75 -10.49
CA GLY A 130 1.62 -6.71 -11.85
C GLY A 130 2.61 -6.26 -12.90
N CYS A 131 3.29 -5.15 -12.68
CA CYS A 131 4.09 -4.48 -13.70
C CYS A 131 5.58 -4.33 -13.36
N GLY A 132 6.01 -4.69 -12.15
CA GLY A 132 7.41 -4.57 -11.73
C GLY A 132 7.85 -3.14 -11.36
N THR A 133 6.95 -2.16 -11.34
CA THR A 133 7.30 -0.79 -10.94
C THR A 133 7.77 -0.77 -9.49
N PRO A 134 8.94 -0.17 -9.17
CA PRO A 134 9.37 0.06 -7.80
C PRO A 134 8.37 0.96 -7.06
N LEU A 135 7.97 0.54 -5.85
CA LEU A 135 6.93 1.22 -5.07
C LEU A 135 7.46 1.79 -3.76
N PHE A 136 8.18 0.97 -2.99
CA PHE A 136 8.68 1.35 -1.67
C PHE A 136 10.10 0.82 -1.48
N ASP A 137 10.92 1.59 -0.78
CA ASP A 137 12.21 1.13 -0.27
C ASP A 137 12.03 0.43 1.08
N SER A 138 12.85 -0.58 1.35
CA SER A 138 12.81 -1.32 2.62
C SER A 138 13.09 -0.46 3.85
N SER A 139 13.80 0.66 3.70
CA SER A 139 14.08 1.60 4.79
C SER A 139 12.85 2.33 5.30
N THR A 140 11.81 2.45 4.47
CA THR A 140 10.53 3.08 4.85
C THR A 140 9.53 2.09 5.46
N LYS A 141 9.87 0.78 5.47
CA LYS A 141 9.02 -0.27 6.03
C LYS A 141 9.09 -0.32 7.55
N TYR A 142 7.94 -0.47 8.19
CA TYR A 142 7.86 -0.67 9.64
C TYR A 142 6.75 -1.66 10.01
N ASP A 143 6.76 -2.13 11.25
CA ASP A 143 5.69 -2.98 11.79
C ASP A 143 4.61 -2.10 12.44
N SER A 144 3.47 -2.01 11.78
CA SER A 144 2.30 -1.27 12.26
C SER A 144 1.41 -2.07 13.22
N GLY A 145 1.66 -3.37 13.38
CA GLY A 145 0.80 -4.28 14.15
C GLY A 145 -0.53 -4.62 13.48
N THR A 146 -0.85 -4.05 12.30
CA THR A 146 -2.13 -4.25 11.63
C THR A 146 -2.23 -5.59 10.88
N GLY A 147 -1.11 -6.23 10.61
CA GLY A 147 -1.04 -7.51 9.89
C GLY A 147 -0.84 -7.39 8.39
N TRP A 148 -0.60 -6.20 7.88
CA TRP A 148 -0.23 -5.93 6.50
C TRP A 148 1.12 -5.21 6.40
N PRO A 149 1.88 -5.40 5.30
CA PRO A 149 3.09 -4.63 5.04
C PRO A 149 2.79 -3.13 5.09
N SER A 150 3.51 -2.40 5.93
CA SER A 150 3.27 -0.97 6.16
C SER A 150 4.54 -0.16 5.93
N PHE A 151 4.37 1.00 5.28
CA PHE A 151 5.44 1.94 4.92
C PHE A 151 5.01 3.35 5.29
N TYR A 152 5.98 4.20 5.62
CA TYR A 152 5.67 5.61 5.92
C TYR A 152 5.88 6.53 4.71
N ASP A 153 6.58 6.08 3.65
CA ASP A 153 6.86 6.90 2.47
C ASP A 153 7.05 6.01 1.22
N PRO A 154 6.37 6.28 0.09
CA PRO A 154 6.61 5.59 -1.17
C PRO A 154 7.79 6.21 -1.92
N LEU A 155 8.32 5.49 -2.91
CA LEU A 155 9.27 6.06 -3.85
C LEU A 155 8.62 7.21 -4.65
N PRO A 156 9.36 8.28 -4.98
CA PRO A 156 8.82 9.46 -5.63
C PRO A 156 8.06 9.12 -6.92
N GLY A 157 6.77 9.45 -6.94
CA GLY A 157 5.89 9.23 -8.09
C GLY A 157 5.59 7.78 -8.46
N ALA A 158 5.85 6.84 -7.57
CA ALA A 158 5.57 5.41 -7.77
C ALA A 158 4.09 5.05 -7.61
N VAL A 159 3.40 5.75 -6.73
CA VAL A 159 1.99 5.52 -6.41
C VAL A 159 1.13 6.74 -6.73
N MET A 160 -0.16 6.53 -6.79
CA MET A 160 -1.19 7.57 -6.80
C MET A 160 -2.23 7.29 -5.74
N GLU A 161 -2.79 8.34 -5.17
CA GLU A 161 -3.86 8.28 -4.19
C GLU A 161 -5.17 8.68 -4.84
N VAL A 162 -6.20 7.89 -4.61
CA VAL A 162 -7.55 8.11 -5.15
C VAL A 162 -8.53 8.12 -3.97
N PRO A 163 -9.41 9.12 -3.86
CA PRO A 163 -10.43 9.12 -2.81
C PRO A 163 -11.31 7.86 -2.90
N ASP A 164 -11.43 7.12 -1.81
CA ASP A 164 -12.28 5.94 -1.67
C ASP A 164 -13.45 6.25 -0.74
N TYR A 165 -14.66 6.28 -1.29
CA TYR A 165 -15.92 6.50 -0.59
C TYR A 165 -16.76 5.23 -0.45
N SER A 166 -16.17 4.04 -0.66
CA SER A 166 -16.87 2.75 -0.58
C SER A 166 -17.45 2.47 0.81
N ILE A 167 -16.84 3.03 1.87
CA ILE A 167 -17.37 2.94 3.23
C ILE A 167 -18.01 4.28 3.60
N MET A 168 -19.33 4.27 3.78
CA MET A 168 -20.09 5.43 4.23
C MET A 168 -19.59 5.91 5.59
N PHE A 169 -19.34 7.23 5.74
CA PHE A 169 -18.82 7.89 6.95
C PHE A 169 -17.35 7.63 7.30
N LEU A 170 -16.59 6.89 6.48
CA LEU A 170 -15.15 6.71 6.67
C LEU A 170 -14.41 6.93 5.34
N PRO A 171 -14.20 8.20 4.93
CA PRO A 171 -13.42 8.48 3.74
C PRO A 171 -12.00 7.95 3.90
N ARG A 172 -11.51 7.22 2.90
CA ARG A 172 -10.16 6.68 2.84
C ARG A 172 -9.50 7.11 1.54
N SER A 173 -8.19 7.05 1.48
CA SER A 173 -7.44 7.21 0.23
C SER A 173 -6.92 5.84 -0.21
N GLU A 174 -7.42 5.37 -1.36
CA GLU A 174 -6.89 4.19 -2.02
C GLU A 174 -5.53 4.49 -2.63
N VAL A 175 -4.60 3.56 -2.51
CA VAL A 175 -3.27 3.64 -3.11
C VAL A 175 -3.20 2.70 -4.30
N ARG A 176 -2.88 3.25 -5.48
CA ARG A 176 -2.70 2.50 -6.74
C ARG A 176 -1.28 2.65 -7.28
N CYS A 177 -0.81 1.63 -7.97
CA CYS A 177 0.43 1.72 -8.73
C CYS A 177 0.29 2.78 -9.84
N LYS A 178 1.21 3.76 -9.89
CA LYS A 178 1.14 4.85 -10.87
C LYS A 178 1.24 4.36 -12.32
N ALA A 179 2.01 3.30 -12.57
CA ALA A 179 2.27 2.79 -13.92
C ALA A 179 1.11 1.95 -14.48
N CYS A 180 0.55 1.00 -13.70
CA CYS A 180 -0.46 0.07 -14.20
C CYS A 180 -1.86 0.26 -13.60
N GLN A 181 -2.05 1.23 -12.71
CA GLN A 181 -3.30 1.54 -12.03
C GLN A 181 -3.85 0.39 -11.16
N GLY A 182 -2.99 -0.60 -10.83
CA GLY A 182 -3.36 -1.72 -9.96
C GLY A 182 -3.56 -1.25 -8.52
N HIS A 183 -4.61 -1.75 -7.85
CA HIS A 183 -4.88 -1.52 -6.44
C HIS A 183 -3.77 -2.11 -5.57
N LEU A 184 -3.21 -1.32 -4.67
CA LEU A 184 -2.17 -1.75 -3.74
C LEU A 184 -2.67 -1.86 -2.29
N GLY A 185 -3.50 -0.93 -1.87
CA GLY A 185 -3.99 -0.82 -0.50
C GLY A 185 -4.56 0.57 -0.22
N HIS A 186 -4.37 1.05 1.01
CA HIS A 186 -4.87 2.36 1.45
C HIS A 186 -3.80 3.10 2.26
N VAL A 187 -3.91 4.43 2.28
CA VAL A 187 -3.09 5.30 3.13
C VAL A 187 -3.94 5.89 4.25
N PHE A 188 -3.33 6.02 5.43
CA PHE A 188 -3.92 6.53 6.67
C PHE A 188 -3.00 7.59 7.29
N GLU A 189 -3.55 8.51 8.08
CA GLU A 189 -2.83 9.60 8.76
C GLU A 189 -2.41 9.22 10.19
N ASP A 190 -2.13 7.95 10.43
CA ASP A 190 -1.75 7.38 11.74
C ASP A 190 -0.36 6.73 11.73
N GLY A 191 0.48 7.14 10.78
CA GLY A 191 1.83 6.65 10.61
C GLY A 191 2.88 7.34 11.50
N PRO A 192 4.13 6.84 11.49
CA PRO A 192 5.24 7.42 12.22
C PRO A 192 5.80 8.66 11.52
N PRO A 193 6.59 9.52 12.23
CA PRO A 193 7.43 10.51 11.58
C PRO A 193 8.38 9.85 10.56
N PRO A 194 8.79 10.56 9.48
CA PRO A 194 8.64 11.99 9.26
C PRO A 194 7.31 12.39 8.60
N THR A 195 6.59 11.48 7.95
CA THR A 195 5.41 11.83 7.13
C THR A 195 4.11 11.85 7.93
N GLY A 196 4.01 11.07 9.01
CA GLY A 196 2.75 10.83 9.70
C GLY A 196 1.80 9.92 8.94
N LEU A 197 2.21 9.39 7.79
CA LEU A 197 1.40 8.55 6.92
C LEU A 197 1.71 7.06 7.12
N ARG A 198 0.69 6.23 7.00
CA ARG A 198 0.81 4.78 6.96
C ARG A 198 0.22 4.24 5.66
N TYR A 199 1.08 3.85 4.75
CA TYR A 199 0.73 3.11 3.54
C TYR A 199 0.57 1.64 3.91
N CYS A 200 -0.68 1.19 4.07
CA CYS A 200 -1.05 -0.18 4.45
C CYS A 200 -1.34 -0.97 3.17
N MET A 201 -0.38 -1.81 2.76
CA MET A 201 -0.38 -2.43 1.43
C MET A 201 -0.70 -3.92 1.52
N ASN A 202 -1.42 -4.43 0.51
CA ASN A 202 -1.58 -5.87 0.32
C ASN A 202 -0.25 -6.48 -0.12
N GLY A 203 0.27 -7.46 0.62
CA GLY A 203 1.50 -8.15 0.21
C GLY A 203 1.34 -8.90 -1.10
N ALA A 204 0.13 -9.44 -1.40
CA ALA A 204 -0.18 -10.07 -2.68
C ALA A 204 -0.11 -9.10 -3.88
N ALA A 205 -0.16 -7.78 -3.65
CA ALA A 205 0.01 -6.75 -4.69
C ALA A 205 1.47 -6.42 -4.99
N MET A 206 2.41 -6.94 -4.20
CA MET A 206 3.83 -6.59 -4.27
C MET A 206 4.73 -7.83 -4.36
N LYS A 207 5.97 -7.60 -4.80
CA LYS A 207 7.08 -8.55 -4.69
C LYS A 207 8.25 -7.83 -4.04
N PHE A 208 9.12 -8.58 -3.37
CA PHE A 208 10.34 -8.04 -2.79
C PHE A 208 11.54 -8.39 -3.66
N GLU A 209 12.33 -7.41 -4.01
CA GLU A 209 13.60 -7.54 -4.73
C GLU A 209 14.73 -7.15 -3.78
N PRO A 210 15.56 -8.12 -3.33
CA PRO A 210 16.68 -7.82 -2.45
C PRO A 210 17.73 -7.00 -3.19
N LYS A 211 18.33 -6.02 -2.50
CA LYS A 211 19.48 -5.29 -3.02
C LYS A 211 20.66 -6.26 -3.12
N SER A 212 21.25 -6.36 -4.32
CA SER A 212 22.48 -7.12 -4.51
C SER A 212 23.58 -6.55 -3.63
N ALA A 213 24.36 -7.46 -3.01
CA ALA A 213 25.50 -7.09 -2.18
C ALA A 213 26.66 -6.55 -3.03
#